data_3f829fdf2a5b81e48b965bf2e3b75dc2
#
_entry.id   3f829fdf2a5b81e48b965bf2e3b75dc2
#
_cell.length_a   1.000
_cell.length_b   1.000
_cell.length_c   1.000
_cell.angle_alpha   90.00
_cell.angle_beta   90.00
_cell.angle_gamma   90.00
#
_symmetry.space_group_name_H-M   'P 1'
#
loop_
_entity.id
_entity.type
_entity.pdbx_description
1 polymer ?
#
loop_
_entity_poly.entity_id
_entity_poly.type
_entity_poly.pdbx_seq_one_letter_code
_entity_poly.pdbx_strand_id
1 'polypeptide(L)'
;MTLNQSSVLLTDRVAVVTGGGSGIGRGIARGLAAFGAKVAIWERDPETAAAAGDEVGGLGITADVRESDQIDAALARTTAELGPVGILVNNAGAVFLSPILETSENGFDALYRANLKHVILCTQRVARGMVETGRGGSIISVTSIEGVRAAPGYAAYAAAKAGVINFTKTAALEFAPYGIRVNALAPDITMTEGLASVAPPGAEKQFGNTVPMGRAGHVDDLAGAAVFLAGDLSTYLTGQTLHVDGGTQASSGWYHHPDTGSYVLGPS
;
A
#
# COMPACT_ATOMS: atom_id res chain seq x y z
N MET A 1 6.95 19.64 18.90
CA MET A 1 6.15 20.28 17.83
C MET A 1 4.72 20.39 18.34
N THR A 2 4.08 21.56 18.26
CA THR A 2 2.66 21.70 18.63
C THR A 2 1.82 21.41 17.39
N LEU A 3 0.87 20.49 17.49
CA LEU A 3 -0.02 20.15 16.38
C LEU A 3 -0.95 21.35 16.04
N ASN A 4 -1.14 21.55 14.75
CA ASN A 4 -2.08 22.54 14.18
C ASN A 4 -2.61 22.02 12.84
N GLN A 5 -3.46 22.80 12.16
CA GLN A 5 -4.07 22.41 10.89
C GLN A 5 -3.04 22.11 9.78
N SER A 6 -1.87 22.76 9.79
CA SER A 6 -0.84 22.49 8.79
C SER A 6 -0.09 21.18 9.04
N SER A 7 -0.24 20.54 10.20
CA SER A 7 0.42 19.27 10.53
C SER A 7 -0.07 18.09 9.68
N VAL A 8 -1.18 18.24 8.98
CA VAL A 8 -1.66 17.24 8.00
C VAL A 8 -1.10 17.46 6.60
N LEU A 9 -0.59 18.67 6.31
CA LEU A 9 -0.09 19.02 4.99
C LEU A 9 1.27 18.36 4.72
N LEU A 10 1.45 17.96 3.48
CA LEU A 10 2.67 17.34 2.96
C LEU A 10 3.46 18.29 2.06
N THR A 11 3.26 19.59 2.24
CA THR A 11 3.91 20.64 1.45
C THR A 11 5.42 20.45 1.44
N ASP A 12 6.04 20.58 0.26
CA ASP A 12 7.46 20.39 0.01
C ASP A 12 8.02 18.97 0.24
N ARG A 13 7.17 17.98 0.49
CA ARG A 13 7.58 16.58 0.57
C ARG A 13 7.48 15.93 -0.80
N VAL A 14 8.53 15.21 -1.18
CA VAL A 14 8.53 14.37 -2.39
C VAL A 14 8.08 12.97 -2.01
N ALA A 15 7.05 12.46 -2.67
CA ALA A 15 6.50 11.15 -2.47
C ALA A 15 6.68 10.26 -3.70
N VAL A 16 7.09 9.02 -3.49
CA VAL A 16 7.09 7.96 -4.50
C VAL A 16 5.97 6.99 -4.19
N VAL A 17 5.17 6.64 -5.20
CA VAL A 17 4.15 5.59 -5.11
C VAL A 17 4.42 4.55 -6.18
N THR A 18 4.76 3.31 -5.77
CA THR A 18 4.95 2.19 -6.71
C THR A 18 3.61 1.56 -7.08
N GLY A 19 3.41 1.19 -8.35
CA GLY A 19 2.11 0.72 -8.83
C GLY A 19 1.02 1.77 -8.66
N GLY A 20 1.38 3.05 -8.85
CA GLY A 20 0.49 4.20 -8.65
C GLY A 20 -0.39 4.52 -9.85
N GLY A 21 -0.32 3.74 -10.93
CA GLY A 21 -1.11 3.95 -12.16
C GLY A 21 -2.58 3.55 -12.04
N SER A 22 -2.95 2.72 -11.06
CA SER A 22 -4.32 2.21 -10.90
C SER A 22 -4.66 1.88 -9.45
N GLY A 23 -5.92 1.62 -9.18
CA GLY A 23 -6.45 1.07 -7.92
C GLY A 23 -6.02 1.85 -6.68
N ILE A 24 -5.61 1.10 -5.64
CA ILE A 24 -5.22 1.67 -4.32
C ILE A 24 -4.04 2.64 -4.48
N GLY A 25 -3.03 2.28 -5.29
CA GLY A 25 -1.86 3.13 -5.51
C GLY A 25 -2.21 4.48 -6.11
N ARG A 26 -3.09 4.51 -7.12
CA ARG A 26 -3.59 5.75 -7.73
C ARG A 26 -4.39 6.59 -6.73
N GLY A 27 -5.26 5.95 -5.92
CA GLY A 27 -5.98 6.62 -4.85
C GLY A 27 -5.04 7.28 -3.84
N ILE A 28 -4.01 6.55 -3.38
CA ILE A 28 -3.00 7.07 -2.46
C ILE A 28 -2.21 8.23 -3.10
N ALA A 29 -1.79 8.10 -4.37
CA ALA A 29 -1.06 9.14 -5.09
C ALA A 29 -1.88 10.45 -5.15
N ARG A 30 -3.17 10.36 -5.50
CA ARG A 30 -4.10 11.49 -5.49
C ARG A 30 -4.24 12.11 -4.11
N GLY A 31 -4.40 11.27 -3.07
CA GLY A 31 -4.47 11.74 -1.70
C GLY A 31 -3.22 12.51 -1.27
N LEU A 32 -2.03 11.96 -1.50
CA LEU A 32 -0.77 12.63 -1.17
C LEU A 32 -0.62 13.98 -1.91
N ALA A 33 -0.95 14.01 -3.21
CA ALA A 33 -0.92 15.24 -4.01
C ALA A 33 -1.92 16.28 -3.49
N ALA A 34 -3.16 15.88 -3.18
CA ALA A 34 -4.20 16.76 -2.65
C ALA A 34 -3.79 17.43 -1.32
N PHE A 35 -2.93 16.77 -0.53
CA PHE A 35 -2.36 17.32 0.69
C PHE A 35 -0.99 18.00 0.49
N GLY A 36 -0.60 18.26 -0.75
CA GLY A 36 0.53 19.14 -1.10
C GLY A 36 1.85 18.43 -1.38
N ALA A 37 1.91 17.10 -1.42
CA ALA A 37 3.13 16.38 -1.81
C ALA A 37 3.39 16.52 -3.32
N LYS A 38 4.68 16.58 -3.70
CA LYS A 38 5.14 16.37 -5.08
C LYS A 38 5.24 14.86 -5.30
N VAL A 39 4.40 14.30 -6.18
CA VAL A 39 4.28 12.86 -6.32
C VAL A 39 4.99 12.36 -7.57
N ALA A 40 5.82 11.32 -7.43
CA ALA A 40 6.32 10.50 -8.52
C ALA A 40 5.62 9.13 -8.49
N ILE A 41 5.03 8.73 -9.59
CA ILE A 41 4.38 7.45 -9.79
C ILE A 41 5.33 6.54 -10.56
N TRP A 42 5.69 5.41 -9.95
CA TRP A 42 6.46 4.36 -10.62
C TRP A 42 5.52 3.24 -11.04
N GLU A 43 5.29 3.14 -12.33
CA GLU A 43 4.35 2.17 -12.90
C GLU A 43 4.99 1.48 -14.11
N ARG A 44 4.75 0.18 -14.25
CA ARG A 44 5.34 -0.59 -15.35
C ARG A 44 4.71 -0.32 -16.72
N ASP A 45 3.43 0.02 -16.72
CA ASP A 45 2.72 0.38 -17.95
C ASP A 45 2.92 1.86 -18.24
N PRO A 46 3.48 2.22 -19.42
CA PRO A 46 3.85 3.59 -19.73
C PRO A 46 2.64 4.53 -19.89
N GLU A 47 1.50 4.04 -20.39
CA GLU A 47 0.31 4.85 -20.61
C GLU A 47 -0.34 5.21 -19.28
N THR A 48 -0.49 4.23 -18.40
CA THR A 48 -1.03 4.45 -17.04
C THR A 48 -0.07 5.25 -16.17
N ALA A 49 1.26 5.09 -16.32
CA ALA A 49 2.25 5.92 -15.66
C ALA A 49 2.08 7.40 -16.02
N ALA A 50 2.02 7.71 -17.32
CA ALA A 50 1.86 9.07 -17.82
C ALA A 50 0.53 9.69 -17.36
N ALA A 51 -0.59 8.99 -17.58
CA ALA A 51 -1.92 9.47 -17.21
C ALA A 51 -2.07 9.76 -15.71
N ALA A 52 -1.53 8.88 -14.86
CA ALA A 52 -1.59 9.08 -13.41
C ALA A 52 -0.62 10.19 -12.95
N GLY A 53 0.53 10.34 -13.61
CA GLY A 53 1.44 11.46 -13.37
C GLY A 53 0.79 12.81 -13.66
N ASP A 54 0.12 12.94 -14.81
CA ASP A 54 -0.61 14.15 -15.19
C ASP A 54 -1.77 14.44 -14.22
N GLU A 55 -2.52 13.42 -13.82
CA GLU A 55 -3.65 13.57 -12.89
C GLU A 55 -3.23 14.20 -11.56
N VAL A 56 -2.07 13.84 -11.05
CA VAL A 56 -1.56 14.38 -9.76
C VAL A 56 -0.71 15.63 -9.92
N GLY A 57 -0.54 16.13 -11.14
CA GLY A 57 0.37 17.25 -11.45
C GLY A 57 1.82 16.93 -11.06
N GLY A 58 2.22 15.68 -11.18
CA GLY A 58 3.50 15.14 -10.76
C GLY A 58 4.26 14.41 -11.86
N LEU A 59 5.04 13.40 -11.50
CA LEU A 59 5.87 12.62 -12.42
C LEU A 59 5.30 11.22 -12.64
N GLY A 60 5.00 10.84 -13.90
CA GLY A 60 4.82 9.46 -14.32
C GLY A 60 6.16 8.87 -14.80
N ILE A 61 6.60 7.78 -14.18
CA ILE A 61 7.86 7.10 -14.53
C ILE A 61 7.57 5.64 -14.82
N THR A 62 7.88 5.22 -16.05
CA THR A 62 7.78 3.81 -16.43
C THR A 62 8.88 3.01 -15.72
N ALA A 63 8.50 2.14 -14.80
CA ALA A 63 9.43 1.31 -14.06
C ALA A 63 8.78 0.02 -13.54
N ASP A 64 9.40 -1.10 -13.82
CA ASP A 64 9.08 -2.38 -13.18
C ASP A 64 9.92 -2.53 -11.91
N VAL A 65 9.29 -2.38 -10.75
CA VAL A 65 9.97 -2.47 -9.44
C VAL A 65 10.48 -3.87 -9.09
N ARG A 66 10.24 -4.87 -9.94
CA ARG A 66 10.85 -6.19 -9.81
C ARG A 66 12.29 -6.22 -10.34
N GLU A 67 12.69 -5.18 -11.09
CA GLU A 67 14.01 -5.04 -11.73
C GLU A 67 14.80 -3.94 -11.03
N SER A 68 15.96 -4.29 -10.50
CA SER A 68 16.77 -3.42 -9.64
C SER A 68 17.28 -2.16 -10.35
N ASP A 69 17.71 -2.30 -11.59
CA ASP A 69 18.18 -1.20 -12.44
C ASP A 69 17.08 -0.19 -12.76
N GLN A 70 15.84 -0.65 -12.93
CA GLN A 70 14.70 0.23 -13.14
C GLN A 70 14.31 0.99 -11.86
N ILE A 71 14.42 0.37 -10.70
CA ILE A 71 14.25 1.09 -9.42
C ILE A 71 15.32 2.19 -9.29
N ASP A 72 16.58 1.88 -9.57
CA ASP A 72 17.69 2.83 -9.47
C ASP A 72 17.49 4.01 -10.46
N ALA A 73 17.12 3.74 -11.69
CA ALA A 73 16.84 4.76 -12.69
C ALA A 73 15.63 5.64 -12.31
N ALA A 74 14.54 5.04 -11.82
CA ALA A 74 13.35 5.76 -11.39
C ALA A 74 13.64 6.66 -10.18
N LEU A 75 14.42 6.17 -9.20
CA LEU A 75 14.82 6.97 -8.05
C LEU A 75 15.72 8.15 -8.45
N ALA A 76 16.70 7.93 -9.33
CA ALA A 76 17.57 8.98 -9.84
C ALA A 76 16.77 10.07 -10.56
N ARG A 77 15.84 9.68 -11.44
CA ARG A 77 14.97 10.63 -12.16
C ARG A 77 14.06 11.40 -11.19
N THR A 78 13.41 10.71 -10.23
CA THR A 78 12.57 11.35 -9.21
C THR A 78 13.36 12.40 -8.43
N THR A 79 14.57 12.05 -7.99
CA THR A 79 15.41 12.94 -7.20
C THR A 79 15.89 14.15 -8.02
N ALA A 80 16.22 13.96 -9.28
CA ALA A 80 16.65 15.04 -10.17
C ALA A 80 15.52 16.06 -10.47
N GLU A 81 14.29 15.58 -10.68
CA GLU A 81 13.17 16.42 -11.10
C GLU A 81 12.34 16.98 -9.94
N LEU A 82 12.17 16.25 -8.85
CA LEU A 82 11.31 16.67 -7.73
C LEU A 82 12.11 16.98 -6.45
N GLY A 83 13.34 16.49 -6.33
CA GLY A 83 14.15 16.58 -5.13
C GLY A 83 14.21 15.29 -4.32
N PRO A 84 14.86 15.33 -3.13
CA PRO A 84 15.06 14.14 -2.30
C PRO A 84 13.73 13.55 -1.82
N VAL A 85 13.60 12.23 -1.94
CA VAL A 85 12.38 11.51 -1.55
C VAL A 85 12.24 11.49 -0.02
N GLY A 86 11.13 11.99 0.47
CA GLY A 86 10.77 12.00 1.90
C GLY A 86 9.65 11.03 2.26
N ILE A 87 8.90 10.53 1.25
CA ILE A 87 7.81 9.58 1.44
C ILE A 87 7.94 8.47 0.40
N LEU A 88 7.91 7.21 0.83
CA LEU A 88 7.81 6.05 -0.06
C LEU A 88 6.54 5.26 0.25
N VAL A 89 5.74 5.00 -0.77
CA VAL A 89 4.62 4.07 -0.70
C VAL A 89 4.92 2.85 -1.58
N ASN A 90 5.24 1.73 -0.95
CA ASN A 90 5.36 0.43 -1.61
C ASN A 90 3.96 -0.16 -1.78
N ASN A 91 3.34 0.07 -2.93
CA ASN A 91 2.00 -0.43 -3.22
C ASN A 91 1.98 -1.46 -4.35
N ALA A 92 2.91 -1.42 -5.29
CA ALA A 92 2.96 -2.41 -6.37
C ALA A 92 2.75 -3.83 -5.83
N GLY A 93 2.02 -4.65 -6.56
CA GLY A 93 1.74 -6.02 -6.16
C GLY A 93 0.98 -6.78 -7.23
N ALA A 94 0.89 -8.09 -7.06
CA ALA A 94 0.09 -8.95 -7.91
C ALA A 94 -0.49 -10.09 -7.08
N VAL A 95 -1.67 -10.55 -7.46
CA VAL A 95 -2.33 -11.70 -6.86
C VAL A 95 -2.98 -12.54 -7.94
N PHE A 96 -2.91 -13.85 -7.81
CA PHE A 96 -3.68 -14.81 -8.60
C PHE A 96 -4.03 -16.02 -7.74
N LEU A 97 -5.14 -16.65 -8.05
CA LEU A 97 -5.59 -17.88 -7.39
C LEU A 97 -4.59 -19.00 -7.72
N SER A 98 -3.99 -19.59 -6.70
CA SER A 98 -2.97 -20.64 -6.83
C SER A 98 -3.01 -21.54 -5.59
N PRO A 99 -3.80 -22.63 -5.61
CA PRO A 99 -3.82 -23.63 -4.54
C PRO A 99 -2.41 -24.20 -4.31
N ILE A 100 -2.07 -24.50 -3.06
CA ILE A 100 -0.70 -24.92 -2.67
C ILE A 100 -0.22 -26.11 -3.52
N LEU A 101 -1.08 -27.10 -3.73
CA LEU A 101 -0.71 -28.31 -4.49
C LEU A 101 -0.50 -28.08 -5.99
N GLU A 102 -0.99 -26.96 -6.51
CA GLU A 102 -0.96 -26.61 -7.93
C GLU A 102 0.04 -25.49 -8.24
N THR A 103 0.53 -24.80 -7.21
CA THR A 103 1.46 -23.67 -7.37
C THR A 103 2.84 -24.19 -7.78
N SER A 104 3.29 -23.81 -8.97
CA SER A 104 4.65 -24.10 -9.41
C SER A 104 5.69 -23.24 -8.68
N GLU A 105 6.96 -23.66 -8.68
CA GLU A 105 8.09 -22.89 -8.15
C GLU A 105 8.16 -21.50 -8.79
N ASN A 106 8.02 -21.40 -10.11
CA ASN A 106 7.97 -20.12 -10.82
C ASN A 106 6.80 -19.24 -10.37
N GLY A 107 5.65 -19.84 -10.01
CA GLY A 107 4.50 -19.12 -9.45
C GLY A 107 4.81 -18.53 -8.08
N PHE A 108 5.49 -19.28 -7.20
CA PHE A 108 6.00 -18.77 -5.93
C PHE A 108 6.97 -17.61 -6.12
N ASP A 109 7.95 -17.77 -7.00
CA ASP A 109 8.95 -16.74 -7.29
C ASP A 109 8.32 -15.47 -7.85
N ALA A 110 7.35 -15.60 -8.75
CA ALA A 110 6.63 -14.48 -9.32
C ALA A 110 5.90 -13.68 -8.23
N LEU A 111 5.16 -14.36 -7.32
CA LEU A 111 4.44 -13.72 -6.21
C LEU A 111 5.40 -13.14 -5.17
N TYR A 112 6.50 -13.81 -4.85
CA TYR A 112 7.54 -13.30 -3.97
C TYR A 112 8.16 -12.01 -4.52
N ARG A 113 8.58 -12.01 -5.79
CA ARG A 113 9.15 -10.84 -6.45
C ARG A 113 8.18 -9.67 -6.51
N ALA A 114 6.90 -9.95 -6.82
CA ALA A 114 5.87 -8.94 -7.00
C ALA A 114 5.31 -8.37 -5.69
N ASN A 115 5.43 -9.04 -4.54
CA ASN A 115 4.77 -8.64 -3.30
C ASN A 115 5.71 -8.41 -2.11
N LEU A 116 6.94 -8.95 -2.11
CA LEU A 116 7.87 -8.80 -0.99
C LEU A 116 9.24 -8.28 -1.43
N LYS A 117 9.89 -8.91 -2.43
CA LYS A 117 11.26 -8.55 -2.82
C LYS A 117 11.39 -7.08 -3.20
N HIS A 118 10.49 -6.57 -4.04
CA HIS A 118 10.53 -5.17 -4.46
C HIS A 118 10.33 -4.19 -3.29
N VAL A 119 9.49 -4.53 -2.29
CA VAL A 119 9.28 -3.71 -1.08
C VAL A 119 10.61 -3.50 -0.36
N ILE A 120 11.37 -4.60 -0.17
CA ILE A 120 12.69 -4.55 0.48
C ILE A 120 13.65 -3.69 -0.35
N LEU A 121 13.71 -3.90 -1.67
CA LEU A 121 14.64 -3.23 -2.56
C LEU A 121 14.35 -1.73 -2.70
N CYS A 122 13.10 -1.33 -2.87
CA CYS A 122 12.70 0.07 -2.93
C CYS A 122 12.97 0.77 -1.58
N THR A 123 12.58 0.11 -0.47
CA THR A 123 12.83 0.62 0.89
C THR A 123 14.31 0.86 1.12
N GLN A 124 15.19 -0.10 0.79
CA GLN A 124 16.63 0.01 0.99
C GLN A 124 17.23 1.23 0.26
N ARG A 125 16.83 1.43 -1.00
CA ARG A 125 17.35 2.50 -1.85
C ARG A 125 16.89 3.87 -1.40
N VAL A 126 15.58 4.00 -1.16
CA VAL A 126 15.00 5.28 -0.72
C VAL A 126 15.47 5.63 0.69
N ALA A 127 15.52 4.67 1.63
CA ALA A 127 16.00 4.91 2.98
C ALA A 127 17.47 5.37 2.99
N ARG A 128 18.33 4.86 2.09
CA ARG A 128 19.72 5.33 1.96
C ARG A 128 19.75 6.84 1.64
N GLY A 129 18.98 7.31 0.69
CA GLY A 129 18.88 8.74 0.38
C GLY A 129 18.30 9.57 1.55
N MET A 130 17.31 9.02 2.29
CA MET A 130 16.79 9.68 3.50
C MET A 130 17.86 9.82 4.58
N VAL A 131 18.71 8.78 4.79
CA VAL A 131 19.84 8.81 5.74
C VAL A 131 20.89 9.84 5.30
N GLU A 132 21.28 9.84 4.03
CA GLU A 132 22.25 10.76 3.46
C GLU A 132 21.84 12.23 3.59
N THR A 133 20.56 12.52 3.42
CA THR A 133 20.02 13.88 3.57
C THR A 133 19.83 14.30 5.04
N GLY A 134 19.76 13.36 5.97
CA GLY A 134 19.52 13.62 7.40
C GLY A 134 18.13 14.20 7.72
N ARG A 135 17.16 14.14 6.78
CA ARG A 135 15.83 14.75 6.94
C ARG A 135 14.79 13.82 7.53
N GLY A 136 15.16 12.53 7.75
CA GLY A 136 14.20 11.52 8.11
C GLY A 136 13.23 11.20 6.96
N GLY A 137 12.09 10.59 7.28
CA GLY A 137 11.09 10.25 6.26
C GLY A 137 9.98 9.33 6.75
N SER A 138 9.09 8.97 5.83
CA SER A 138 8.03 7.99 6.06
C SER A 138 7.99 6.95 4.95
N ILE A 139 8.06 5.69 5.33
CA ILE A 139 7.93 4.54 4.42
C ILE A 139 6.65 3.79 4.78
N ILE A 140 5.78 3.61 3.80
CA ILE A 140 4.46 2.99 3.96
C ILE A 140 4.38 1.82 2.98
N SER A 141 4.10 0.61 3.48
CA SER A 141 3.96 -0.57 2.63
C SER A 141 2.51 -1.07 2.63
N VAL A 142 1.93 -1.23 1.46
CA VAL A 142 0.59 -1.82 1.32
C VAL A 142 0.73 -3.34 1.39
N THR A 143 0.33 -3.90 2.54
CA THR A 143 0.22 -5.34 2.77
C THR A 143 -1.19 -5.83 2.44
N SER A 144 -1.77 -6.67 3.26
CA SER A 144 -3.15 -7.15 3.17
C SER A 144 -3.58 -7.72 4.51
N ILE A 145 -4.86 -7.76 4.78
CA ILE A 145 -5.44 -8.57 5.86
C ILE A 145 -5.06 -10.04 5.71
N GLU A 146 -4.84 -10.53 4.49
CA GLU A 146 -4.37 -11.89 4.21
C GLU A 146 -2.94 -12.16 4.74
N GLY A 147 -2.21 -11.13 5.12
CA GLY A 147 -0.92 -11.29 5.83
C GLY A 147 -1.05 -11.68 7.31
N VAL A 148 -2.26 -11.62 7.89
CA VAL A 148 -2.53 -11.94 9.30
C VAL A 148 -3.57 -13.03 9.50
N ARG A 149 -4.25 -13.46 8.44
CA ARG A 149 -5.24 -14.56 8.47
C ARG A 149 -4.99 -15.58 7.35
N ALA A 150 -5.67 -16.72 7.41
CA ALA A 150 -5.61 -17.73 6.35
C ALA A 150 -6.29 -17.22 5.07
N ALA A 151 -5.66 -17.52 3.92
CA ALA A 151 -6.16 -17.20 2.59
C ALA A 151 -6.11 -18.45 1.69
N PRO A 152 -7.12 -19.35 1.76
CA PRO A 152 -7.15 -20.54 0.91
C PRO A 152 -7.05 -20.20 -0.58
N GLY A 153 -6.13 -20.85 -1.29
CA GLY A 153 -5.84 -20.56 -2.69
C GLY A 153 -4.88 -19.39 -2.94
N TYR A 154 -4.41 -18.70 -1.89
CA TYR A 154 -3.51 -17.55 -2.01
C TYR A 154 -2.29 -17.67 -1.09
N ALA A 155 -1.84 -18.89 -0.78
CA ALA A 155 -0.82 -19.14 0.23
C ALA A 155 0.49 -18.36 0.00
N ALA A 156 1.02 -18.36 -1.24
CA ALA A 156 2.26 -17.65 -1.57
C ALA A 156 2.10 -16.12 -1.44
N TYR A 157 0.95 -15.59 -1.87
CA TYR A 157 0.61 -14.18 -1.68
C TYR A 157 0.51 -13.81 -0.20
N ALA A 158 -0.24 -14.58 0.59
CA ALA A 158 -0.42 -14.37 2.02
C ALA A 158 0.92 -14.41 2.77
N ALA A 159 1.78 -15.40 2.45
CA ALA A 159 3.13 -15.49 3.00
C ALA A 159 3.99 -14.26 2.67
N ALA A 160 3.93 -13.76 1.43
CA ALA A 160 4.64 -12.55 1.04
C ALA A 160 4.12 -11.32 1.80
N LYS A 161 2.79 -11.18 1.96
CA LYS A 161 2.17 -10.08 2.71
C LYS A 161 2.45 -10.16 4.22
N ALA A 162 2.52 -11.35 4.80
CA ALA A 162 3.02 -11.56 6.17
C ALA A 162 4.51 -11.16 6.29
N GLY A 163 5.31 -11.47 5.27
CA GLY A 163 6.70 -11.03 5.16
C GLY A 163 6.83 -9.51 5.18
N VAL A 164 5.96 -8.77 4.48
CA VAL A 164 5.93 -7.29 4.51
C VAL A 164 5.63 -6.77 5.91
N ILE A 165 4.69 -7.40 6.64
CA ILE A 165 4.35 -7.01 8.03
C ILE A 165 5.56 -7.17 8.94
N ASN A 166 6.26 -8.30 8.87
CA ASN A 166 7.44 -8.53 9.70
C ASN A 166 8.62 -7.63 9.28
N PHE A 167 8.87 -7.47 7.97
CA PHE A 167 9.87 -6.56 7.45
C PHE A 167 9.63 -5.11 7.92
N THR A 168 8.40 -4.65 7.93
CA THR A 168 8.02 -3.33 8.45
C THR A 168 8.49 -3.11 9.88
N LYS A 169 8.33 -4.10 10.76
CA LYS A 169 8.77 -4.03 12.15
C LYS A 169 10.30 -3.92 12.27
N THR A 170 11.01 -4.76 11.53
CA THR A 170 12.48 -4.78 11.54
C THR A 170 13.04 -3.47 10.99
N ALA A 171 12.58 -3.04 9.82
CA ALA A 171 13.01 -1.80 9.18
C ALA A 171 12.69 -0.57 10.05
N ALA A 172 11.57 -0.57 10.76
CA ALA A 172 11.22 0.49 11.70
C ALA A 172 12.25 0.67 12.80
N LEU A 173 12.75 -0.43 13.39
CA LEU A 173 13.76 -0.38 14.42
C LEU A 173 15.14 0.05 13.86
N GLU A 174 15.53 -0.50 12.71
CA GLU A 174 16.81 -0.17 12.09
C GLU A 174 16.89 1.29 11.64
N PHE A 175 15.78 1.88 11.19
CA PHE A 175 15.76 3.23 10.66
C PHE A 175 15.31 4.31 11.65
N ALA A 176 14.80 3.93 12.83
CA ALA A 176 14.42 4.90 13.86
C ALA A 176 15.52 5.87 14.28
N PRO A 177 16.82 5.46 14.42
CA PRO A 177 17.91 6.38 14.73
C PRO A 177 18.11 7.50 13.69
N TYR A 178 17.62 7.29 12.47
CA TYR A 178 17.72 8.27 11.37
C TYR A 178 16.44 9.12 11.21
N GLY A 179 15.48 9.00 12.13
CA GLY A 179 14.21 9.72 12.04
C GLY A 179 13.28 9.22 10.92
N ILE A 180 13.50 8.00 10.41
CA ILE A 180 12.67 7.39 9.37
C ILE A 180 11.65 6.47 10.05
N ARG A 181 10.36 6.70 9.77
CA ARG A 181 9.27 5.85 10.24
C ARG A 181 8.90 4.83 9.15
N VAL A 182 8.63 3.60 9.54
CA VAL A 182 8.21 2.53 8.61
C VAL A 182 6.94 1.90 9.15
N ASN A 183 5.86 1.96 8.38
CA ASN A 183 4.56 1.40 8.75
C ASN A 183 3.93 0.67 7.56
N ALA A 184 2.89 -0.11 7.82
CA ALA A 184 2.14 -0.82 6.79
C ALA A 184 0.65 -0.48 6.86
N LEU A 185 -0.02 -0.54 5.69
CA LEU A 185 -1.47 -0.52 5.56
C LEU A 185 -1.93 -1.91 5.13
N ALA A 186 -2.91 -2.46 5.83
CA ALA A 186 -3.51 -3.76 5.53
C ALA A 186 -4.97 -3.57 5.08
N PRO A 187 -5.21 -3.38 3.78
CA PRO A 187 -6.57 -3.38 3.24
C PRO A 187 -7.19 -4.77 3.26
N ASP A 188 -8.52 -4.82 3.25
CA ASP A 188 -9.33 -5.93 2.81
C ASP A 188 -9.97 -5.60 1.45
N ILE A 189 -11.18 -6.07 1.20
CA ILE A 189 -11.93 -5.83 -0.03
C ILE A 189 -12.05 -4.31 -0.27
N THR A 190 -11.31 -3.83 -1.25
CA THR A 190 -11.32 -2.42 -1.66
C THR A 190 -11.73 -2.34 -3.13
N MET A 191 -12.79 -1.57 -3.42
CA MET A 191 -13.27 -1.39 -4.79
C MET A 191 -12.24 -0.64 -5.62
N THR A 192 -11.70 -1.34 -6.60
CA THR A 192 -10.77 -0.86 -7.61
C THR A 192 -11.28 -1.26 -8.98
N GLU A 193 -10.77 -0.62 -10.03
CA GLU A 193 -11.09 -0.99 -11.41
C GLU A 193 -10.79 -2.49 -11.68
N GLY A 194 -9.68 -2.98 -11.11
CA GLY A 194 -9.27 -4.38 -11.22
C GLY A 194 -10.27 -5.33 -10.54
N LEU A 195 -10.70 -5.03 -9.32
CA LEU A 195 -11.70 -5.84 -8.62
C LEU A 195 -13.07 -5.75 -9.33
N ALA A 196 -13.50 -4.56 -9.74
CA ALA A 196 -14.77 -4.36 -10.44
C ALA A 196 -14.86 -5.14 -11.75
N SER A 197 -13.73 -5.35 -12.44
CA SER A 197 -13.70 -6.10 -13.71
C SER A 197 -13.88 -7.61 -13.54
N VAL A 198 -13.66 -8.17 -12.36
CA VAL A 198 -13.73 -9.62 -12.07
C VAL A 198 -14.82 -9.97 -11.06
N ALA A 199 -15.38 -9.00 -10.36
CA ALA A 199 -16.42 -9.22 -9.36
C ALA A 199 -17.73 -9.65 -10.04
N PRO A 200 -18.40 -10.70 -9.54
CA PRO A 200 -19.70 -11.12 -10.08
C PRO A 200 -20.77 -10.04 -9.83
N PRO A 201 -21.83 -10.00 -10.64
CA PRO A 201 -22.96 -9.11 -10.41
C PRO A 201 -23.53 -9.30 -8.99
N GLY A 202 -23.72 -8.19 -8.26
CA GLY A 202 -24.23 -8.21 -6.89
C GLY A 202 -23.19 -8.46 -5.80
N ALA A 203 -21.91 -8.57 -6.14
CA ALA A 203 -20.81 -8.73 -5.17
C ALA A 203 -20.78 -7.61 -4.12
N GLU A 204 -21.15 -6.39 -4.48
CA GLU A 204 -21.21 -5.26 -3.54
C GLU A 204 -22.14 -5.54 -2.34
N LYS A 205 -23.30 -6.13 -2.60
CA LYS A 205 -24.25 -6.52 -1.54
C LYS A 205 -23.67 -7.62 -0.65
N GLN A 206 -22.96 -8.58 -1.24
CA GLN A 206 -22.30 -9.64 -0.49
C GLN A 206 -21.16 -9.09 0.38
N PHE A 207 -20.37 -8.16 -0.14
CA PHE A 207 -19.33 -7.48 0.63
C PHE A 207 -19.92 -6.70 1.82
N GLY A 208 -21.08 -6.06 1.63
CA GLY A 208 -21.80 -5.38 2.70
C GLY A 208 -22.18 -6.29 3.88
N ASN A 209 -22.45 -7.58 3.63
CA ASN A 209 -22.78 -8.53 4.69
C ASN A 209 -21.53 -9.03 5.44
N THR A 210 -20.37 -9.10 4.76
CA THR A 210 -19.13 -9.66 5.35
C THR A 210 -18.28 -8.61 6.04
N VAL A 211 -18.35 -7.35 5.63
CA VAL A 211 -17.61 -6.25 6.23
C VAL A 211 -18.43 -5.59 7.33
N PRO A 212 -17.96 -5.50 8.58
CA PRO A 212 -18.72 -4.88 9.69
C PRO A 212 -19.23 -3.47 9.42
N MET A 213 -18.53 -2.65 8.65
CA MET A 213 -19.01 -1.32 8.24
C MET A 213 -20.06 -1.34 7.12
N GLY A 214 -20.51 -2.52 6.69
CA GLY A 214 -21.62 -2.68 5.72
C GLY A 214 -21.28 -2.32 4.28
N ARG A 215 -20.01 -2.11 3.94
CA ARG A 215 -19.56 -1.80 2.57
C ARG A 215 -18.14 -2.27 2.30
N ALA A 216 -17.80 -2.48 1.05
CA ALA A 216 -16.41 -2.57 0.64
C ALA A 216 -15.68 -1.24 0.88
N GLY A 217 -14.36 -1.30 1.04
CA GLY A 217 -13.51 -0.12 1.10
C GLY A 217 -13.48 0.62 -0.24
N HIS A 218 -13.22 1.91 -0.19
CA HIS A 218 -12.89 2.75 -1.33
C HIS A 218 -11.40 3.09 -1.33
N VAL A 219 -10.82 3.40 -2.48
CA VAL A 219 -9.39 3.77 -2.56
C VAL A 219 -9.06 4.99 -1.68
N ASP A 220 -10.02 5.88 -1.46
CA ASP A 220 -9.84 7.05 -0.59
C ASP A 220 -9.78 6.68 0.91
N ASP A 221 -10.34 5.55 1.34
CA ASP A 221 -10.17 5.06 2.71
C ASP A 221 -8.67 4.75 2.98
N LEU A 222 -7.99 4.17 1.97
CA LEU A 222 -6.55 3.90 2.04
C LEU A 222 -5.72 5.18 1.89
N ALA A 223 -6.16 6.10 1.04
CA ALA A 223 -5.48 7.37 0.83
C ALA A 223 -5.44 8.21 2.13
N GLY A 224 -6.56 8.30 2.86
CA GLY A 224 -6.60 8.98 4.15
C GLY A 224 -5.62 8.42 5.18
N ALA A 225 -5.55 7.10 5.30
CA ALA A 225 -4.58 6.43 6.18
C ALA A 225 -3.12 6.66 5.73
N ALA A 226 -2.86 6.66 4.42
CA ALA A 226 -1.55 6.94 3.87
C ALA A 226 -1.10 8.39 4.12
N VAL A 227 -1.99 9.37 3.94
CA VAL A 227 -1.73 10.79 4.27
C VAL A 227 -1.40 10.97 5.75
N PHE A 228 -2.18 10.33 6.64
CA PHE A 228 -1.90 10.33 8.09
C PHE A 228 -0.50 9.77 8.39
N LEU A 229 -0.15 8.61 7.82
CA LEU A 229 1.16 7.99 8.04
C LEU A 229 2.31 8.77 7.39
N ALA A 230 2.07 9.48 6.30
CA ALA A 230 3.06 10.31 5.63
C ALA A 230 3.38 11.60 6.38
N GLY A 231 2.40 12.17 7.08
CA GLY A 231 2.46 13.49 7.69
C GLY A 231 2.96 13.52 9.14
N ASP A 232 2.92 14.72 9.74
CA ASP A 232 3.40 14.97 11.09
C ASP A 232 2.41 14.57 12.18
N LEU A 233 1.19 14.16 11.82
CA LEU A 233 0.22 13.60 12.76
C LEU A 233 0.63 12.22 13.30
N SER A 234 1.59 11.55 12.68
CA SER A 234 2.04 10.19 13.02
C SER A 234 3.53 10.11 13.41
N THR A 235 4.12 11.21 13.91
CA THR A 235 5.56 11.30 14.21
C THR A 235 6.05 10.29 15.26
N TYR A 236 5.17 9.80 16.12
CA TYR A 236 5.51 8.79 17.16
C TYR A 236 4.97 7.40 16.82
N LEU A 237 4.70 7.13 15.53
CA LEU A 237 4.12 5.88 15.06
C LEU A 237 5.06 5.23 14.03
N THR A 238 5.70 4.13 14.43
CA THR A 238 6.59 3.33 13.58
C THR A 238 6.46 1.84 13.92
N GLY A 239 6.72 0.95 12.96
CA GLY A 239 6.62 -0.50 13.10
C GLY A 239 5.18 -1.04 13.16
N GLN A 240 4.18 -0.23 12.84
CA GLN A 240 2.77 -0.60 12.96
C GLN A 240 2.18 -1.07 11.64
N THR A 241 1.17 -1.94 11.74
CA THR A 241 0.30 -2.29 10.62
C THR A 241 -1.10 -1.78 10.95
N LEU A 242 -1.58 -0.82 10.17
CA LEU A 242 -2.94 -0.31 10.28
C LEU A 242 -3.86 -1.12 9.37
N HIS A 243 -4.85 -1.77 9.94
CA HIS A 243 -5.90 -2.43 9.19
C HIS A 243 -6.92 -1.38 8.72
N VAL A 244 -7.07 -1.26 7.39
CA VAL A 244 -8.05 -0.38 6.73
C VAL A 244 -9.02 -1.29 6.00
N ASP A 245 -9.87 -1.96 6.76
CA ASP A 245 -10.59 -3.16 6.35
C ASP A 245 -12.09 -3.15 6.75
N GLY A 246 -12.59 -2.01 7.23
CA GLY A 246 -13.98 -1.90 7.68
C GLY A 246 -14.31 -2.77 8.89
N GLY A 247 -13.31 -3.28 9.63
CA GLY A 247 -13.45 -4.11 10.81
C GLY A 247 -13.40 -5.62 10.56
N THR A 248 -13.12 -6.04 9.32
CA THR A 248 -13.13 -7.48 8.95
C THR A 248 -12.13 -8.30 9.78
N GLN A 249 -10.94 -7.79 10.01
CA GLN A 249 -9.94 -8.50 10.82
C GLN A 249 -10.39 -8.65 12.28
N ALA A 250 -11.07 -7.65 12.83
CA ALA A 250 -11.59 -7.70 14.19
C ALA A 250 -12.82 -8.61 14.32
N SER A 251 -13.56 -8.84 13.25
CA SER A 251 -14.82 -9.60 13.28
C SER A 251 -14.61 -11.08 13.59
N SER A 252 -13.47 -11.66 13.22
CA SER A 252 -13.10 -13.05 13.59
C SER A 252 -14.18 -14.11 13.28
N GLY A 253 -14.89 -13.97 12.16
CA GLY A 253 -15.97 -14.89 11.75
C GLY A 253 -17.37 -14.47 12.15
N TRP A 254 -17.53 -13.32 12.78
CA TRP A 254 -18.84 -12.67 12.93
C TRP A 254 -19.18 -11.87 11.69
N TYR A 255 -20.43 -11.95 11.23
CA TYR A 255 -20.92 -11.17 10.09
C TYR A 255 -22.43 -10.89 10.24
N HIS A 256 -22.93 -9.99 9.38
CA HIS A 256 -24.33 -9.63 9.37
C HIS A 256 -25.16 -10.72 8.72
N HIS A 257 -26.20 -11.21 9.41
CA HIS A 257 -27.21 -12.06 8.81
C HIS A 257 -27.93 -11.27 7.70
N PRO A 258 -28.05 -11.82 6.48
CA PRO A 258 -28.54 -11.06 5.33
C PRO A 258 -29.98 -10.52 5.50
N ASP A 259 -30.83 -11.24 6.27
CA ASP A 259 -32.24 -10.87 6.42
C ASP A 259 -32.48 -9.99 7.65
N THR A 260 -31.76 -10.20 8.74
CA THR A 260 -32.02 -9.52 10.02
C THR A 260 -31.05 -8.39 10.34
N GLY A 261 -29.89 -8.36 9.69
CA GLY A 261 -28.81 -7.43 9.99
C GLY A 261 -28.11 -7.68 11.35
N SER A 262 -28.55 -8.67 12.12
CA SER A 262 -27.94 -9.02 13.41
C SER A 262 -26.59 -9.72 13.20
N TYR A 263 -25.65 -9.54 14.13
CA TYR A 263 -24.42 -10.33 14.10
C TYR A 263 -24.69 -11.79 14.40
N VAL A 264 -24.14 -12.68 13.58
CA VAL A 264 -24.16 -14.13 13.73
C VAL A 264 -22.75 -14.68 13.56
N LEU A 265 -22.45 -15.80 14.22
CA LEU A 265 -21.20 -16.52 14.09
C LEU A 265 -21.38 -17.66 13.08
N GLY A 266 -20.61 -17.64 12.02
CA GLY A 266 -20.64 -18.64 10.99
C GLY A 266 -21.71 -18.37 9.89
N PRO A 267 -21.61 -19.03 8.70
CA PRO A 267 -22.60 -18.88 7.65
C PRO A 267 -23.92 -19.43 8.13
N SER A 268 -24.94 -18.59 8.09
CA SER A 268 -26.35 -18.98 8.32
C SER A 268 -26.98 -19.38 7.01
#